data_8c74b193fddfd087cf89d3668126a3c3
#
_entry.id   8c74b193fddfd087cf89d3668126a3c3
#
_cell.length_a   1.000
_cell.length_b   1.000
_cell.length_c   1.000
_cell.angle_alpha   90.00
_cell.angle_beta   90.00
_cell.angle_gamma   90.00
#
_symmetry.space_group_name_H-M   'P 1'
#
loop_
_entity.id
_entity.type
_entity.pdbx_description
1 polymer ?
#
loop_
_entity_poly.entity_id
_entity_poly.type
_entity_poly.pdbx_seq_one_letter_code
_entity_poly.pdbx_strand_id
1 'polypeptide(L)'
;MKEKILLDLFELEPQLTKKAIEEKTHIKGSTLNNILKTLVESSELERIGKGRATYYKRVYQENYSYKNITVLKDGLVVGELSFGDGKYYFRYADAYKGKELIGLKNDKTTHESSELFYIFENLIPESHRREKHINISKYEDLADSLTTLLHTHGSYEFVYTYELFRYKKRSDKKPNWITLKNKILQNYNYPNLLNYTLAIEDAILEDRSGIDYSSLSGYQNKIDVNIDESAKTIFIDTKNPHYLLKPFNKNIGHYFGDKKAYYPHVLVNEHLFMSFAKNELGFDVPYSGLVYNNGVFHYIIKRFDRYEEFRYEQYDFGQFLNIPSADKYKASSEEVFAKADAILQDKSSKMELLRFYFYSYIIQHGDLHVKNLAALNIGRDNYIFAPLYDVISLGVIKGKDIDDLALPIQRVHKNQKSKFTVLDFL
;
A
#
# COMPACT_ATOMS: atom_id res chain seq x y z
N MET A 1 -24.65 -28.76 10.87
CA MET A 1 -23.35 -28.72 11.60
C MET A 1 -22.25 -29.51 10.90
N LYS A 2 -22.43 -30.81 10.57
CA LYS A 2 -21.39 -31.59 9.85
C LYS A 2 -21.15 -31.15 8.40
N GLU A 3 -22.19 -30.71 7.69
CA GLU A 3 -22.06 -30.12 6.36
C GLU A 3 -21.20 -28.86 6.38
N LYS A 4 -21.42 -27.98 7.35
CA LYS A 4 -20.62 -26.78 7.54
C LYS A 4 -19.14 -27.11 7.75
N ILE A 5 -18.83 -28.14 8.56
CA ILE A 5 -17.44 -28.60 8.76
C ILE A 5 -16.80 -29.03 7.43
N LEU A 6 -17.56 -29.72 6.56
CA LEU A 6 -17.05 -30.08 5.24
C LEU A 6 -16.84 -28.84 4.34
N LEU A 7 -17.79 -27.93 4.32
CA LEU A 7 -17.67 -26.72 3.52
C LEU A 7 -16.51 -25.87 4.00
N ASP A 8 -16.35 -25.67 5.31
CA ASP A 8 -15.21 -24.95 5.89
C ASP A 8 -13.87 -25.63 5.54
N LEU A 9 -13.83 -26.98 5.48
CA LEU A 9 -12.64 -27.71 5.01
C LEU A 9 -12.37 -27.44 3.52
N PHE A 10 -13.39 -27.39 2.67
CA PHE A 10 -13.25 -27.10 1.26
C PHE A 10 -12.90 -25.63 0.99
N GLU A 11 -13.19 -24.72 1.87
CA GLU A 11 -12.65 -23.35 1.82
C GLU A 11 -11.12 -23.32 2.06
N LEU A 12 -10.62 -24.27 2.87
CA LEU A 12 -9.17 -24.39 3.13
C LEU A 12 -8.45 -25.19 2.03
N GLU A 13 -9.09 -26.20 1.48
CA GLU A 13 -8.55 -27.10 0.45
C GLU A 13 -9.62 -27.36 -0.60
N PRO A 14 -9.70 -26.58 -1.68
CA PRO A 14 -10.79 -26.61 -2.64
C PRO A 14 -11.01 -27.94 -3.37
N GLN A 15 -10.01 -28.84 -3.29
CA GLN A 15 -10.05 -30.13 -3.95
C GLN A 15 -9.52 -31.23 -3.02
N LEU A 16 -10.35 -32.21 -2.69
CA LEU A 16 -10.00 -33.30 -1.79
C LEU A 16 -10.55 -34.65 -2.26
N THR A 17 -9.78 -35.70 -2.01
CA THR A 17 -10.28 -37.07 -2.13
C THR A 17 -11.15 -37.41 -0.91
N LYS A 18 -12.05 -38.37 -1.07
CA LYS A 18 -12.89 -38.85 0.07
C LYS A 18 -12.04 -39.29 1.26
N LYS A 19 -10.90 -39.96 1.01
CA LYS A 19 -9.98 -40.42 2.05
C LYS A 19 -9.38 -39.21 2.83
N ALA A 20 -8.95 -38.18 2.13
CA ALA A 20 -8.44 -36.96 2.78
C ALA A 20 -9.51 -36.25 3.62
N ILE A 21 -10.76 -36.23 3.15
CA ILE A 21 -11.89 -35.67 3.91
C ILE A 21 -12.14 -36.48 5.18
N GLU A 22 -12.14 -37.83 5.10
CA GLU A 22 -12.31 -38.71 6.27
C GLU A 22 -11.20 -38.51 7.31
N GLU A 23 -9.96 -38.37 6.86
CA GLU A 23 -8.80 -38.16 7.72
C GLU A 23 -8.86 -36.81 8.46
N LYS A 24 -9.28 -35.77 7.78
CA LYS A 24 -9.28 -34.38 8.31
C LYS A 24 -10.52 -34.05 9.15
N THR A 25 -11.68 -34.61 8.80
CA THR A 25 -12.94 -34.32 9.52
C THR A 25 -13.34 -35.37 10.51
N HIS A 26 -12.73 -36.55 10.45
CA HIS A 26 -13.13 -37.75 11.18
C HIS A 26 -14.58 -38.22 10.91
N ILE A 27 -15.23 -37.68 9.90
CA ILE A 27 -16.56 -38.08 9.43
C ILE A 27 -16.38 -39.23 8.43
N LYS A 28 -17.00 -40.38 8.67
CA LYS A 28 -16.76 -41.61 7.89
C LYS A 28 -18.06 -42.27 7.43
N GLY A 29 -17.89 -43.22 6.51
CA GLY A 29 -18.95 -44.16 6.11
C GLY A 29 -20.16 -43.52 5.46
N SER A 30 -21.36 -43.99 5.82
CA SER A 30 -22.62 -43.54 5.24
C SER A 30 -22.91 -42.06 5.51
N THR A 31 -22.50 -41.55 6.68
CA THR A 31 -22.69 -40.13 7.01
C THR A 31 -21.94 -39.24 6.07
N LEU A 32 -20.67 -39.52 5.79
CA LEU A 32 -19.89 -38.74 4.83
C LEU A 32 -20.46 -38.85 3.42
N ASN A 33 -20.85 -40.07 3.00
CA ASN A 33 -21.44 -40.27 1.67
C ASN A 33 -22.70 -39.44 1.47
N ASN A 34 -23.59 -39.43 2.47
CA ASN A 34 -24.82 -38.66 2.41
C ASN A 34 -24.54 -37.17 2.32
N ILE A 35 -23.62 -36.63 3.13
CA ILE A 35 -23.24 -35.21 3.09
C ILE A 35 -22.63 -34.86 1.73
N LEU A 36 -21.68 -35.65 1.23
CA LEU A 36 -21.07 -35.41 -0.08
C LEU A 36 -22.10 -35.46 -1.20
N LYS A 37 -23.06 -36.40 -1.11
CA LYS A 37 -24.17 -36.49 -2.08
C LYS A 37 -25.03 -35.23 -2.04
N THR A 38 -25.47 -34.81 -0.84
CA THR A 38 -26.27 -33.59 -0.67
C THR A 38 -25.53 -32.35 -1.24
N LEU A 39 -24.25 -32.20 -0.92
CA LEU A 39 -23.45 -31.05 -1.38
C LEU A 39 -23.20 -31.06 -2.91
N VAL A 40 -23.17 -32.25 -3.53
CA VAL A 40 -23.10 -32.36 -4.99
C VAL A 40 -24.47 -32.07 -5.61
N GLU A 41 -25.57 -32.54 -5.03
CA GLU A 41 -26.92 -32.28 -5.46
C GLU A 41 -27.33 -30.80 -5.34
N SER A 42 -26.81 -30.13 -4.31
CA SER A 42 -26.96 -28.66 -4.12
C SER A 42 -25.99 -27.82 -4.97
N SER A 43 -25.19 -28.46 -5.80
CA SER A 43 -24.17 -27.80 -6.62
C SER A 43 -23.10 -27.03 -5.81
N GLU A 44 -22.90 -27.36 -4.54
CA GLU A 44 -21.85 -26.82 -3.71
C GLU A 44 -20.51 -27.54 -3.88
N LEU A 45 -20.57 -28.81 -4.29
CA LEU A 45 -19.41 -29.61 -4.66
C LEU A 45 -19.61 -30.24 -6.05
N GLU A 46 -18.53 -30.33 -6.80
CA GLU A 46 -18.45 -31.14 -8.02
C GLU A 46 -17.68 -32.43 -7.73
N ARG A 47 -18.20 -33.55 -8.21
CA ARG A 47 -17.54 -34.83 -8.16
C ARG A 47 -16.80 -35.08 -9.47
N ILE A 48 -15.47 -35.16 -9.43
CA ILE A 48 -14.61 -35.33 -10.59
C ILE A 48 -13.91 -36.70 -10.54
N GLY A 49 -13.84 -37.37 -11.67
CA GLY A 49 -13.19 -38.67 -11.82
C GLY A 49 -14.06 -39.89 -11.53
N LYS A 50 -13.52 -41.10 -11.68
CA LYS A 50 -14.19 -42.39 -11.43
C LYS A 50 -13.30 -43.30 -10.57
N GLY A 51 -13.94 -44.14 -9.73
CA GLY A 51 -13.30 -45.14 -8.93
C GLY A 51 -12.30 -44.52 -7.93
N ARG A 52 -11.06 -45.05 -7.87
CA ARG A 52 -10.03 -44.61 -6.94
C ARG A 52 -9.48 -43.20 -7.22
N ALA A 53 -9.67 -42.69 -8.42
CA ALA A 53 -9.26 -41.34 -8.83
C ALA A 53 -10.37 -40.28 -8.61
N THR A 54 -11.43 -40.62 -7.85
CA THR A 54 -12.49 -39.66 -7.55
C THR A 54 -12.03 -38.67 -6.50
N TYR A 55 -12.24 -37.39 -6.80
CA TYR A 55 -12.10 -36.30 -5.85
C TYR A 55 -13.31 -35.36 -5.94
N TYR A 56 -13.51 -34.58 -4.90
CA TYR A 56 -14.53 -33.56 -4.80
C TYR A 56 -13.87 -32.19 -4.88
N LYS A 57 -14.49 -31.30 -5.59
CA LYS A 57 -14.03 -29.93 -5.78
C LYS A 57 -15.14 -28.99 -5.34
N ARG A 58 -14.82 -27.93 -4.62
CA ARG A 58 -15.77 -26.88 -4.29
C ARG A 58 -16.27 -26.24 -5.58
N VAL A 59 -17.59 -26.16 -5.74
CA VAL A 59 -18.25 -25.39 -6.79
C VAL A 59 -18.67 -24.08 -6.16
N TYR A 60 -18.05 -23.04 -6.58
CA TYR A 60 -18.49 -21.70 -6.23
C TYR A 60 -19.55 -21.31 -7.26
N GLN A 61 -20.79 -21.09 -6.83
CA GLN A 61 -21.84 -20.64 -7.76
C GLN A 61 -21.42 -19.30 -8.37
N GLU A 62 -21.45 -19.19 -9.69
CA GLU A 62 -20.94 -18.05 -10.45
C GLU A 62 -21.51 -16.67 -10.01
N ASN A 63 -22.58 -16.66 -9.22
CA ASN A 63 -23.32 -15.43 -8.93
C ASN A 63 -22.87 -14.66 -7.68
N TYR A 64 -22.00 -15.17 -6.78
CA TYR A 64 -21.67 -14.41 -5.56
C TYR A 64 -20.27 -14.58 -4.96
N SER A 65 -19.46 -15.59 -5.29
CA SER A 65 -18.28 -15.90 -4.49
C SER A 65 -16.90 -15.71 -5.17
N TYR A 66 -16.83 -15.55 -6.47
CA TYR A 66 -15.54 -15.42 -7.16
C TYR A 66 -14.87 -14.07 -6.97
N LYS A 67 -15.59 -13.05 -6.46
CA LYS A 67 -15.10 -11.70 -6.32
C LYS A 67 -15.04 -11.20 -4.87
N ASN A 68 -15.37 -12.06 -3.92
CA ASN A 68 -15.20 -11.68 -2.51
C ASN A 68 -13.72 -11.67 -2.16
N ILE A 69 -13.29 -10.55 -1.61
CA ILE A 69 -11.91 -10.28 -1.23
C ILE A 69 -11.83 -10.25 0.29
N THR A 70 -11.07 -11.18 0.85
CA THR A 70 -10.74 -11.11 2.28
C THR A 70 -9.71 -10.03 2.51
N VAL A 71 -10.06 -9.09 3.37
CA VAL A 71 -9.18 -8.02 3.83
C VAL A 71 -8.47 -8.51 5.09
N LEU A 72 -7.13 -8.55 5.02
CA LEU A 72 -6.29 -8.87 6.17
C LEU A 72 -5.53 -7.61 6.61
N LYS A 73 -5.29 -7.52 7.91
CA LYS A 73 -4.46 -6.50 8.53
C LYS A 73 -3.61 -7.16 9.61
N ASP A 74 -2.30 -6.98 9.53
CA ASP A 74 -1.36 -7.65 10.44
C ASP A 74 -1.52 -9.18 10.45
N GLY A 75 -1.93 -9.77 9.33
CA GLY A 75 -2.19 -11.21 9.24
C GLY A 75 -3.50 -11.67 9.89
N LEU A 76 -4.33 -10.77 10.38
CA LEU A 76 -5.66 -11.07 10.93
C LEU A 76 -6.73 -10.75 9.89
N VAL A 77 -7.72 -11.63 9.76
CA VAL A 77 -8.89 -11.36 8.92
C VAL A 77 -9.70 -10.23 9.57
N VAL A 78 -9.83 -9.13 8.84
CA VAL A 78 -10.60 -7.95 9.26
C VAL A 78 -12.05 -8.06 8.80
N GLY A 79 -12.25 -8.45 7.54
CA GLY A 79 -13.57 -8.49 6.93
C GLY A 79 -13.51 -8.94 5.48
N GLU A 80 -14.62 -8.77 4.82
CA GLU A 80 -14.82 -9.12 3.42
C GLU A 80 -15.28 -7.89 2.63
N LEU A 81 -14.63 -7.68 1.49
CA LEU A 81 -14.96 -6.67 0.50
C LEU A 81 -15.54 -7.36 -0.73
N SER A 82 -16.64 -6.87 -1.25
CA SER A 82 -17.28 -7.39 -2.47
C SER A 82 -17.81 -6.27 -3.35
N PHE A 83 -18.08 -6.60 -4.62
CA PHE A 83 -18.71 -5.69 -5.58
C PHE A 83 -19.91 -6.40 -6.22
N GLY A 84 -21.03 -5.71 -6.31
CA GLY A 84 -22.25 -6.20 -6.94
C GLY A 84 -23.23 -5.05 -7.17
N ASP A 85 -24.07 -5.16 -8.19
CA ASP A 85 -25.09 -4.14 -8.54
C ASP A 85 -24.53 -2.70 -8.65
N GLY A 86 -23.27 -2.59 -9.12
CA GLY A 86 -22.60 -1.30 -9.29
C GLY A 86 -22.15 -0.64 -7.98
N LYS A 87 -22.08 -1.39 -6.88
CA LYS A 87 -21.70 -0.89 -5.57
C LYS A 87 -20.67 -1.79 -4.90
N TYR A 88 -19.89 -1.21 -3.99
CA TYR A 88 -18.95 -1.89 -3.11
C TYR A 88 -19.59 -2.13 -1.76
N TYR A 89 -19.34 -3.29 -1.19
CA TYR A 89 -19.83 -3.72 0.12
C TYR A 89 -18.64 -4.14 0.98
N PHE A 90 -18.62 -3.71 2.23
CA PHE A 90 -17.63 -4.19 3.20
C PHE A 90 -18.34 -4.62 4.48
N ARG A 91 -17.99 -5.79 4.97
CA ARG A 91 -18.49 -6.32 6.24
C ARG A 91 -17.33 -6.85 7.08
N TYR A 92 -17.29 -6.44 8.33
CA TYR A 92 -16.34 -6.99 9.27
C TYR A 92 -16.60 -8.49 9.52
N ALA A 93 -15.50 -9.26 9.68
CA ALA A 93 -15.59 -10.63 10.14
C ALA A 93 -16.11 -10.68 11.58
N ASP A 94 -17.01 -11.61 11.88
CA ASP A 94 -17.60 -11.76 13.24
C ASP A 94 -16.54 -11.99 14.32
N ALA A 95 -15.43 -12.63 13.96
CA ALA A 95 -14.30 -12.91 14.86
C ALA A 95 -13.37 -11.69 15.05
N TYR A 96 -13.48 -10.65 14.23
CA TYR A 96 -12.61 -9.48 14.34
C TYR A 96 -12.93 -8.67 15.60
N LYS A 97 -11.90 -8.47 16.44
CA LYS A 97 -11.99 -7.71 17.70
C LYS A 97 -11.05 -6.49 17.71
N GLY A 98 -10.43 -6.22 16.56
CA GLY A 98 -9.54 -5.07 16.43
C GLY A 98 -10.29 -3.75 16.32
N LYS A 99 -9.51 -2.67 16.20
CA LYS A 99 -10.04 -1.32 15.99
C LYS A 99 -10.72 -1.18 14.63
N GLU A 100 -11.74 -0.36 14.58
CA GLU A 100 -12.42 0.01 13.35
C GLU A 100 -11.45 0.57 12.31
N LEU A 101 -11.71 0.24 11.05
CA LEU A 101 -11.02 0.86 9.94
C LEU A 101 -11.48 2.31 9.78
N ILE A 102 -10.61 3.17 9.29
CA ILE A 102 -10.93 4.58 9.07
C ILE A 102 -12.14 4.69 8.12
N GLY A 103 -13.17 5.40 8.57
CA GLY A 103 -14.40 5.60 7.80
C GLY A 103 -15.40 4.43 7.81
N LEU A 104 -15.09 3.31 8.48
CA LEU A 104 -15.94 2.12 8.53
C LEU A 104 -16.18 1.69 9.98
N LYS A 105 -17.41 1.86 10.47
CA LYS A 105 -17.79 1.47 11.82
C LYS A 105 -17.95 -0.05 11.96
N ASN A 106 -17.49 -0.63 13.06
CA ASN A 106 -17.69 -2.04 13.35
C ASN A 106 -18.96 -2.29 14.16
N ASP A 107 -20.10 -1.99 13.57
CA ASP A 107 -21.43 -2.14 14.18
C ASP A 107 -22.19 -3.37 13.67
N LYS A 108 -21.48 -4.32 13.01
CA LYS A 108 -22.02 -5.52 12.39
C LYS A 108 -22.91 -5.30 11.17
N THR A 109 -23.03 -4.08 10.70
CA THR A 109 -23.73 -3.77 9.46
C THR A 109 -22.83 -4.01 8.25
N THR A 110 -23.41 -4.18 7.08
CA THR A 110 -22.68 -4.14 5.82
C THR A 110 -22.62 -2.68 5.37
N HIS A 111 -21.39 -2.18 5.19
CA HIS A 111 -21.17 -0.86 4.60
C HIS A 111 -21.39 -0.95 3.10
N GLU A 112 -22.02 0.06 2.54
CA GLU A 112 -22.32 0.16 1.11
C GLU A 112 -21.81 1.50 0.58
N SER A 113 -21.23 1.49 -0.63
CA SER A 113 -20.74 2.69 -1.32
C SER A 113 -20.78 2.51 -2.83
N SER A 114 -21.10 3.58 -3.57
CA SER A 114 -20.96 3.61 -5.04
C SER A 114 -19.50 3.67 -5.50
N GLU A 115 -18.60 4.05 -4.62
CA GLU A 115 -17.16 4.11 -4.86
C GLU A 115 -16.42 3.18 -3.90
N LEU A 116 -15.25 2.69 -4.33
CA LEU A 116 -14.42 1.89 -3.44
C LEU A 116 -14.04 2.72 -2.19
N PHE A 117 -14.20 2.13 -1.03
CA PHE A 117 -13.88 2.78 0.24
C PHE A 117 -12.48 3.37 0.22
N TYR A 118 -12.34 4.65 0.58
CA TYR A 118 -11.09 5.39 0.38
C TYR A 118 -9.92 4.86 1.21
N ILE A 119 -10.20 4.15 2.31
CA ILE A 119 -9.18 3.43 3.07
C ILE A 119 -8.45 2.37 2.20
N PHE A 120 -9.15 1.77 1.24
CA PHE A 120 -8.61 0.79 0.31
C PHE A 120 -8.20 1.43 -1.03
N GLU A 121 -9.01 2.37 -1.54
CA GLU A 121 -8.75 3.07 -2.80
C GLU A 121 -7.37 3.76 -2.81
N ASN A 122 -6.99 4.38 -1.68
CA ASN A 122 -5.71 5.05 -1.53
C ASN A 122 -4.49 4.10 -1.58
N LEU A 123 -4.69 2.80 -1.46
CA LEU A 123 -3.64 1.78 -1.64
C LEU A 123 -3.37 1.45 -3.10
N ILE A 124 -4.31 1.75 -4.00
CA ILE A 124 -4.20 1.44 -5.43
C ILE A 124 -3.35 2.52 -6.12
N PRO A 125 -2.50 2.14 -7.09
CA PRO A 125 -1.75 3.11 -7.90
C PRO A 125 -2.65 4.17 -8.54
N GLU A 126 -2.11 5.35 -8.83
CA GLU A 126 -2.85 6.45 -9.43
C GLU A 126 -3.40 6.11 -10.83
N SER A 127 -4.46 6.79 -11.26
CA SER A 127 -5.26 6.46 -12.45
C SER A 127 -4.44 6.26 -13.73
N HIS A 128 -3.43 7.10 -13.99
CA HIS A 128 -2.58 6.99 -15.18
C HIS A 128 -1.71 5.71 -15.18
N ARG A 129 -1.34 5.17 -14.01
CA ARG A 129 -0.68 3.87 -13.89
C ARG A 129 -1.71 2.73 -13.98
N ARG A 130 -2.93 2.95 -13.46
CA ARG A 130 -4.03 1.98 -13.60
C ARG A 130 -4.33 1.68 -15.06
N GLU A 131 -4.44 2.70 -15.92
CA GLU A 131 -4.68 2.52 -17.35
C GLU A 131 -3.58 1.72 -18.05
N LYS A 132 -2.35 1.86 -17.58
CA LYS A 132 -1.18 1.22 -18.18
C LYS A 132 -0.95 -0.22 -17.70
N HIS A 133 -1.16 -0.48 -16.41
CA HIS A 133 -0.76 -1.71 -15.74
C HIS A 133 -1.95 -2.58 -15.31
N ILE A 134 -3.05 -1.95 -14.96
CA ILE A 134 -4.30 -2.64 -14.70
C ILE A 134 -5.09 -2.52 -15.98
N ASN A 135 -5.22 -3.62 -16.69
CA ASN A 135 -6.12 -3.68 -17.83
C ASN A 135 -7.56 -3.61 -17.29
N ILE A 136 -8.04 -2.39 -17.03
CA ILE A 136 -9.35 -2.10 -16.43
C ILE A 136 -10.47 -2.81 -17.20
N SER A 137 -10.26 -3.07 -18.50
CA SER A 137 -11.20 -3.85 -19.30
C SER A 137 -11.29 -5.32 -18.87
N LYS A 138 -10.34 -5.84 -18.11
CA LYS A 138 -10.37 -7.22 -17.56
C LYS A 138 -10.96 -7.28 -16.16
N TYR A 139 -11.01 -6.15 -15.43
CA TYR A 139 -11.57 -6.09 -14.10
C TYR A 139 -12.94 -5.43 -14.19
N GLU A 140 -13.96 -6.09 -13.72
CA GLU A 140 -15.31 -5.54 -13.66
C GLU A 140 -15.40 -4.44 -12.59
N ASP A 141 -14.44 -4.41 -11.67
CA ASP A 141 -14.38 -3.41 -10.61
C ASP A 141 -12.95 -3.11 -10.14
N LEU A 142 -12.82 -2.01 -9.39
CA LEU A 142 -11.54 -1.53 -8.89
C LEU A 142 -11.03 -2.36 -7.70
N ALA A 143 -11.92 -3.03 -6.96
CA ALA A 143 -11.53 -3.84 -5.80
C ALA A 143 -10.70 -5.07 -6.21
N ASP A 144 -10.97 -5.64 -7.38
CA ASP A 144 -10.17 -6.75 -7.90
C ASP A 144 -8.68 -6.40 -8.01
N SER A 145 -8.38 -5.14 -8.33
CA SER A 145 -6.99 -4.68 -8.43
C SER A 145 -6.23 -4.74 -7.11
N LEU A 146 -6.93 -4.69 -5.97
CA LEU A 146 -6.30 -4.83 -4.65
C LEU A 146 -5.61 -6.19 -4.48
N THR A 147 -6.17 -7.26 -5.07
CA THR A 147 -5.59 -8.61 -4.97
C THR A 147 -4.31 -8.77 -5.79
N THR A 148 -4.06 -7.87 -6.73
CA THR A 148 -2.84 -7.86 -7.56
C THR A 148 -1.71 -7.06 -6.93
N LEU A 149 -1.99 -6.31 -5.87
CA LEU A 149 -0.99 -5.49 -5.20
C LEU A 149 0.01 -6.39 -4.45
N LEU A 150 1.26 -6.39 -4.88
CA LEU A 150 2.30 -7.21 -4.26
C LEU A 150 2.62 -6.75 -2.84
N HIS A 151 2.83 -5.44 -2.66
CA HIS A 151 3.26 -4.86 -1.40
C HIS A 151 2.70 -3.46 -1.20
N THR A 152 1.53 -3.36 -0.57
CA THR A 152 0.96 -2.07 -0.16
C THR A 152 1.84 -1.39 0.90
N HIS A 153 1.66 -0.10 1.12
CA HIS A 153 2.17 0.52 2.33
C HIS A 153 1.37 0.04 3.55
N GLY A 154 2.03 0.02 4.71
CA GLY A 154 1.41 -0.49 5.93
C GLY A 154 1.23 -2.00 5.94
N SER A 155 0.21 -2.47 6.62
CA SER A 155 0.02 -3.87 6.99
C SER A 155 -1.18 -4.56 6.34
N TYR A 156 -1.86 -3.90 5.39
CA TYR A 156 -2.96 -4.52 4.65
C TYR A 156 -2.50 -5.56 3.64
N GLU A 157 -3.31 -6.60 3.50
CA GLU A 157 -3.20 -7.63 2.46
C GLU A 157 -4.61 -7.97 1.96
N PHE A 158 -4.70 -8.29 0.68
CA PHE A 158 -5.96 -8.60 0.02
C PHE A 158 -5.81 -9.91 -0.73
N VAL A 159 -6.70 -10.84 -0.45
CA VAL A 159 -6.71 -12.15 -1.11
C VAL A 159 -8.14 -12.50 -1.49
N TYR A 160 -8.33 -13.12 -2.63
CA TYR A 160 -9.65 -13.69 -2.91
C TYR A 160 -10.03 -14.67 -1.80
N THR A 161 -11.27 -14.61 -1.33
CA THR A 161 -11.72 -15.43 -0.21
C THR A 161 -11.50 -16.93 -0.46
N TYR A 162 -11.65 -17.37 -1.71
CA TYR A 162 -11.38 -18.76 -2.10
C TYR A 162 -9.88 -19.14 -2.07
N GLU A 163 -8.97 -18.18 -2.01
CA GLU A 163 -7.53 -18.40 -1.94
C GLU A 163 -6.96 -18.24 -0.52
N LEU A 164 -7.79 -17.88 0.46
CA LEU A 164 -7.37 -17.62 1.83
C LEU A 164 -6.60 -18.80 2.46
N PHE A 165 -6.92 -20.02 2.04
CA PHE A 165 -6.21 -21.23 2.50
C PHE A 165 -4.71 -21.26 2.16
N ARG A 166 -4.28 -20.51 1.14
CA ARG A 166 -2.87 -20.38 0.75
C ARG A 166 -2.13 -19.33 1.58
N TYR A 167 -2.88 -18.53 2.32
CA TYR A 167 -2.31 -17.46 3.10
C TYR A 167 -1.61 -18.00 4.35
N LYS A 168 -0.35 -17.61 4.53
CA LYS A 168 0.40 -17.93 5.75
C LYS A 168 0.33 -16.75 6.70
N LYS A 169 -0.28 -16.97 7.87
CA LYS A 169 -0.33 -15.98 8.93
C LYS A 169 1.08 -15.53 9.31
N ARG A 170 1.29 -14.22 9.36
CA ARG A 170 2.54 -13.62 9.83
C ARG A 170 2.59 -13.60 11.35
N SER A 171 3.80 -13.40 11.89
CA SER A 171 3.99 -13.27 13.33
C SER A 171 3.27 -12.04 13.88
N ASP A 172 2.53 -12.20 14.99
CA ASP A 172 1.80 -11.11 15.65
C ASP A 172 2.71 -10.23 16.52
N LYS A 173 3.98 -10.61 16.72
CA LYS A 173 4.91 -9.89 17.58
C LYS A 173 5.62 -8.80 16.78
N LYS A 174 5.04 -7.60 16.75
CA LYS A 174 5.72 -6.43 16.15
C LYS A 174 6.92 -6.02 16.99
N PRO A 175 8.09 -5.82 16.37
CA PRO A 175 9.23 -5.23 17.04
C PRO A 175 8.91 -3.83 17.57
N ASN A 176 9.56 -3.45 18.67
CA ASN A 176 9.37 -2.13 19.24
C ASN A 176 10.05 -1.08 18.35
N TRP A 177 9.27 -0.22 17.72
CA TRP A 177 9.74 0.85 16.85
C TRP A 177 10.76 1.77 17.54
N ILE A 178 10.47 2.19 18.78
CA ILE A 178 11.32 3.18 19.49
C ILE A 178 12.73 2.64 19.67
N THR A 179 12.87 1.36 20.05
CA THR A 179 14.19 0.75 20.28
C THR A 179 14.92 0.37 18.99
N LEU A 180 14.18 0.13 17.90
CA LEU A 180 14.72 -0.33 16.63
C LEU A 180 14.76 0.76 15.55
N LYS A 181 14.28 1.98 15.85
CA LYS A 181 14.18 3.09 14.89
C LYS A 181 15.46 3.27 14.07
N ASN A 182 16.62 3.33 14.73
CA ASN A 182 17.89 3.51 14.03
C ASN A 182 18.24 2.34 13.10
N LYS A 183 17.86 1.10 13.43
CA LYS A 183 18.04 -0.06 12.57
C LYS A 183 17.05 -0.03 11.40
N ILE A 184 15.79 0.28 11.68
CA ILE A 184 14.73 0.35 10.67
C ILE A 184 15.06 1.44 9.65
N LEU A 185 15.47 2.63 10.10
CA LEU A 185 15.85 3.75 9.24
C LEU A 185 17.25 3.60 8.66
N GLN A 186 18.04 2.66 9.15
CA GLN A 186 19.46 2.46 8.76
C GLN A 186 20.29 3.74 8.93
N ASN A 187 20.20 4.34 10.13
CA ASN A 187 20.79 5.67 10.39
C ASN A 187 22.30 5.68 10.59
N TYR A 188 22.95 4.53 10.73
CA TYR A 188 24.36 4.45 11.15
C TYR A 188 25.31 3.82 10.14
N ASN A 189 24.82 3.36 9.01
CA ASN A 189 25.69 2.82 7.98
C ASN A 189 25.13 3.12 6.59
N TYR A 190 25.84 3.97 5.86
CA TYR A 190 25.45 4.39 4.52
C TYR A 190 26.43 3.82 3.51
N PRO A 191 26.16 2.67 2.89
CA PRO A 191 26.98 2.23 1.78
C PRO A 191 26.89 3.25 0.65
N ASN A 192 28.02 3.55 0.03
CA ASN A 192 28.01 4.31 -1.22
C ASN A 192 27.55 3.43 -2.34
N LEU A 193 26.34 3.65 -2.84
CA LEU A 193 25.70 2.83 -3.86
C LEU A 193 26.12 3.17 -5.29
N LEU A 194 26.96 4.18 -5.51
CA LEU A 194 27.44 4.54 -6.86
C LEU A 194 28.22 3.40 -7.54
N ASN A 195 28.80 2.52 -6.75
CA ASN A 195 29.55 1.36 -7.25
C ASN A 195 28.75 0.04 -7.21
N TYR A 196 27.44 0.13 -6.98
CA TYR A 196 26.57 -1.04 -6.98
C TYR A 196 26.01 -1.30 -8.37
N THR A 197 25.84 -2.57 -8.70
CA THR A 197 25.25 -3.01 -9.96
C THR A 197 23.74 -3.15 -9.79
N LEU A 198 22.95 -2.63 -10.74
CA LEU A 198 21.54 -2.95 -10.85
C LEU A 198 21.38 -4.28 -11.60
N ALA A 199 21.01 -5.33 -10.89
CA ALA A 199 20.61 -6.61 -11.50
C ALA A 199 19.13 -6.57 -11.91
N ILE A 200 18.78 -5.59 -12.73
CA ILE A 200 17.42 -5.30 -13.19
C ILE A 200 17.50 -5.02 -14.69
N GLU A 201 16.62 -5.63 -15.45
CA GLU A 201 16.57 -5.44 -16.91
C GLU A 201 16.19 -3.99 -17.27
N ASP A 202 16.83 -3.45 -18.31
CA ASP A 202 16.55 -2.08 -18.79
C ASP A 202 15.08 -1.89 -19.18
N ALA A 203 14.41 -2.93 -19.68
CA ALA A 203 12.99 -2.87 -20.00
C ALA A 203 12.12 -2.58 -18.76
N ILE A 204 12.53 -3.05 -17.59
CA ILE A 204 11.84 -2.80 -16.31
C ILE A 204 12.18 -1.38 -15.82
N LEU A 205 13.45 -1.00 -15.85
CA LEU A 205 13.89 0.35 -15.45
C LEU A 205 13.24 1.44 -16.29
N GLU A 206 13.05 1.20 -17.58
CA GLU A 206 12.40 2.15 -18.49
C GLU A 206 10.88 2.03 -18.55
N ASP A 207 10.28 1.21 -17.67
CA ASP A 207 8.82 0.98 -17.60
C ASP A 207 8.23 0.47 -18.95
N ARG A 208 8.98 -0.34 -19.68
CA ARG A 208 8.58 -0.94 -20.96
C ARG A 208 8.06 -2.37 -20.81
N SER A 209 8.26 -2.99 -19.65
CA SER A 209 7.86 -4.38 -19.40
C SER A 209 6.35 -4.55 -19.27
N GLY A 210 5.60 -3.48 -18.96
CA GLY A 210 4.16 -3.54 -18.67
C GLY A 210 3.83 -4.25 -17.35
N ILE A 211 4.83 -4.56 -16.52
CA ILE A 211 4.69 -5.22 -15.22
C ILE A 211 4.97 -4.21 -14.12
N ASP A 212 4.06 -4.11 -13.15
CA ASP A 212 4.29 -3.32 -11.94
C ASP A 212 5.06 -4.16 -10.91
N TYR A 213 6.21 -3.65 -10.50
CA TYR A 213 7.08 -4.28 -9.49
C TYR A 213 6.94 -3.62 -8.11
N SER A 214 6.04 -2.68 -7.96
CA SER A 214 5.64 -2.09 -6.68
C SER A 214 4.22 -1.58 -6.73
N SER A 215 3.47 -1.83 -5.68
CA SER A 215 2.08 -1.38 -5.53
C SER A 215 1.97 0.01 -4.89
N LEU A 216 3.07 0.69 -4.65
CA LEU A 216 3.03 1.99 -3.99
C LEU A 216 2.54 3.08 -4.94
N SER A 217 1.60 3.87 -4.41
CA SER A 217 1.02 5.02 -5.09
C SER A 217 2.07 6.06 -5.50
N GLY A 218 1.80 6.79 -6.58
CA GLY A 218 2.60 7.91 -7.09
C GLY A 218 2.81 7.84 -8.61
N TYR A 219 3.17 8.99 -9.20
CA TYR A 219 3.36 9.10 -10.64
C TYR A 219 4.62 8.38 -11.14
N GLN A 220 5.70 8.46 -10.38
CA GLN A 220 6.96 7.82 -10.75
C GLN A 220 6.85 6.30 -10.60
N ASN A 221 7.45 5.57 -11.55
CA ASN A 221 7.62 4.14 -11.42
C ASN A 221 8.44 3.84 -10.15
N LYS A 222 8.03 2.80 -9.43
CA LYS A 222 8.70 2.31 -8.23
C LYS A 222 8.90 0.81 -8.40
N ILE A 223 10.05 0.32 -7.97
CA ILE A 223 10.39 -1.10 -8.04
C ILE A 223 10.77 -1.56 -6.65
N ASP A 224 10.13 -2.62 -6.19
CA ASP A 224 10.45 -3.27 -4.91
C ASP A 224 11.77 -4.04 -5.03
N VAL A 225 12.77 -3.65 -4.23
CA VAL A 225 14.13 -4.18 -4.33
C VAL A 225 14.75 -4.50 -2.97
N ASN A 226 15.81 -5.30 -3.01
CA ASN A 226 16.74 -5.47 -1.91
C ASN A 226 18.19 -5.19 -2.35
N ILE A 227 19.07 -4.98 -1.37
CA ILE A 227 20.49 -4.69 -1.54
C ILE A 227 21.28 -5.87 -0.97
N ASP A 228 22.13 -6.49 -1.79
CA ASP A 228 23.18 -7.37 -1.33
C ASP A 228 24.47 -6.55 -1.18
N GLU A 229 24.84 -6.22 0.06
CA GLU A 229 26.03 -5.43 0.36
C GLU A 229 27.33 -6.18 0.05
N SER A 230 27.32 -7.52 0.16
CA SER A 230 28.48 -8.35 -0.10
C SER A 230 28.78 -8.47 -1.60
N ALA A 231 27.76 -8.68 -2.40
CA ALA A 231 27.85 -8.73 -3.86
C ALA A 231 27.81 -7.32 -4.50
N LYS A 232 27.54 -6.27 -3.73
CA LYS A 232 27.30 -4.90 -4.22
C LYS A 232 26.26 -4.86 -5.33
N THR A 233 25.14 -5.53 -5.12
CA THR A 233 24.09 -5.71 -6.12
C THR A 233 22.73 -5.27 -5.57
N ILE A 234 21.94 -4.62 -6.42
CA ILE A 234 20.55 -4.27 -6.16
C ILE A 234 19.69 -5.12 -7.09
N PHE A 235 18.71 -5.82 -6.53
CA PHE A 235 17.89 -6.77 -7.26
C PHE A 235 16.41 -6.66 -6.86
N ILE A 236 15.52 -7.08 -7.77
CA ILE A 236 14.07 -7.12 -7.51
C ILE A 236 13.78 -8.19 -6.47
N ASP A 237 13.04 -7.83 -5.43
CA ASP A 237 12.51 -8.78 -4.46
C ASP A 237 10.99 -8.58 -4.31
N THR A 238 10.23 -9.54 -4.84
CA THR A 238 8.76 -9.53 -4.76
C THR A 238 8.21 -10.27 -3.54
N LYS A 239 9.07 -10.78 -2.65
CA LYS A 239 8.64 -11.51 -1.46
C LYS A 239 8.71 -10.67 -0.20
N ASN A 240 9.85 -10.04 0.03
CA ASN A 240 10.10 -9.24 1.23
C ASN A 240 10.99 -8.03 0.93
N PRO A 241 10.54 -7.08 0.12
CA PRO A 241 11.33 -5.91 -0.25
C PRO A 241 11.50 -4.97 0.94
N HIS A 242 12.73 -4.53 1.15
CA HIS A 242 13.07 -3.55 2.18
C HIS A 242 13.35 -2.16 1.61
N TYR A 243 13.47 -2.05 0.30
CA TYR A 243 13.78 -0.80 -0.39
C TYR A 243 12.87 -0.60 -1.59
N LEU A 244 12.74 0.66 -1.97
CA LEU A 244 12.12 1.10 -3.21
C LEU A 244 13.18 1.74 -4.08
N LEU A 245 13.25 1.31 -5.33
CA LEU A 245 14.01 1.95 -6.38
C LEU A 245 13.06 2.81 -7.21
N LYS A 246 13.37 4.09 -7.37
CA LYS A 246 12.76 4.98 -8.35
C LYS A 246 13.70 5.08 -9.54
N PRO A 247 13.41 4.42 -10.65
CA PRO A 247 14.24 4.50 -11.83
C PRO A 247 14.12 5.88 -12.49
N PHE A 248 15.17 6.29 -13.18
CA PHE A 248 15.12 7.49 -13.99
C PHE A 248 14.09 7.35 -15.11
N ASN A 249 13.25 8.35 -15.26
CA ASN A 249 12.23 8.41 -16.31
C ASN A 249 12.47 9.64 -17.20
N LYS A 250 12.88 9.41 -18.44
CA LYS A 250 13.11 10.49 -19.43
C LYS A 250 11.85 11.29 -19.78
N ASN A 251 10.67 10.71 -19.51
CA ASN A 251 9.38 11.35 -19.82
C ASN A 251 8.77 12.06 -18.60
N ILE A 252 9.52 12.27 -17.53
CA ILE A 252 9.04 12.91 -16.30
C ILE A 252 8.47 14.33 -16.55
N GLY A 253 8.87 14.98 -17.64
CA GLY A 253 8.31 16.26 -18.07
C GLY A 253 6.80 16.26 -18.28
N HIS A 254 6.20 15.10 -18.62
CA HIS A 254 4.74 14.97 -18.73
C HIS A 254 4.06 15.23 -17.38
N TYR A 255 4.66 14.76 -16.30
CA TYR A 255 4.17 15.00 -14.95
C TYR A 255 4.21 16.49 -14.58
N PHE A 256 5.28 17.17 -14.96
CA PHE A 256 5.43 18.59 -14.70
C PHE A 256 4.68 19.51 -15.68
N GLY A 257 3.86 18.93 -16.57
CA GLY A 257 3.08 19.68 -17.55
C GLY A 257 3.85 20.16 -18.78
N ASP A 258 5.14 19.83 -18.89
CA ASP A 258 5.99 20.12 -20.03
C ASP A 258 6.49 18.84 -20.69
N LYS A 259 5.75 18.36 -21.69
CA LYS A 259 6.06 17.10 -22.40
C LYS A 259 7.41 17.12 -23.15
N LYS A 260 7.97 18.31 -23.39
CA LYS A 260 9.23 18.48 -24.12
C LYS A 260 10.42 18.70 -23.19
N ALA A 261 10.17 19.02 -21.93
CA ALA A 261 11.24 19.30 -20.99
C ALA A 261 11.88 18.00 -20.49
N TYR A 262 13.18 18.03 -20.39
CA TYR A 262 14.01 16.96 -19.88
C TYR A 262 14.54 17.34 -18.50
N TYR A 263 14.17 16.58 -17.49
CA TYR A 263 14.56 16.83 -16.09
C TYR A 263 15.48 15.71 -15.58
N PRO A 264 16.77 15.70 -15.96
CA PRO A 264 17.68 14.60 -15.62
C PRO A 264 18.00 14.49 -14.13
N HIS A 265 17.77 15.56 -13.37
CA HIS A 265 18.19 15.66 -11.96
C HIS A 265 17.04 15.53 -10.95
N VAL A 266 15.83 15.13 -11.34
CA VAL A 266 14.70 15.00 -10.41
C VAL A 266 15.03 14.08 -9.26
N LEU A 267 15.63 12.92 -9.52
CA LEU A 267 15.98 11.95 -8.48
C LEU A 267 17.17 12.41 -7.62
N VAL A 268 18.09 13.16 -8.22
CA VAL A 268 19.18 13.81 -7.48
C VAL A 268 18.63 14.92 -6.58
N ASN A 269 17.62 15.68 -7.06
CA ASN A 269 16.92 16.68 -6.27
C ASN A 269 16.26 16.04 -5.05
N GLU A 270 15.51 14.94 -5.21
CA GLU A 270 14.91 14.22 -4.10
C GLU A 270 15.97 13.75 -3.09
N HIS A 271 17.05 13.12 -3.56
CA HIS A 271 18.13 12.68 -2.70
C HIS A 271 18.78 13.84 -1.91
N LEU A 272 18.99 14.97 -2.57
CA LEU A 272 19.58 16.15 -1.95
C LEU A 272 18.71 16.68 -0.80
N PHE A 273 17.41 16.91 -1.06
CA PHE A 273 16.52 17.50 -0.06
C PHE A 273 16.18 16.50 1.06
N MET A 274 16.09 15.22 0.78
CA MET A 274 15.97 14.16 1.79
C MET A 274 17.22 14.09 2.67
N SER A 275 18.42 14.16 2.08
CA SER A 275 19.69 14.13 2.81
C SER A 275 19.88 15.38 3.67
N PHE A 276 19.50 16.55 3.15
CA PHE A 276 19.53 17.80 3.90
C PHE A 276 18.57 17.75 5.10
N ALA A 277 17.35 17.30 4.89
CA ALA A 277 16.35 17.11 5.96
C ALA A 277 16.91 16.23 7.09
N LYS A 278 17.60 15.16 6.73
CA LYS A 278 18.20 14.24 7.68
C LYS A 278 19.39 14.83 8.41
N ASN A 279 20.39 15.30 7.67
CA ASN A 279 21.72 15.58 8.21
C ASN A 279 21.78 16.96 8.86
N GLU A 280 21.06 17.94 8.32
CA GLU A 280 21.12 19.33 8.78
C GLU A 280 19.93 19.70 9.68
N LEU A 281 18.76 19.11 9.41
CA LEU A 281 17.55 19.46 10.17
C LEU A 281 17.16 18.39 11.19
N GLY A 282 17.77 17.21 11.16
CA GLY A 282 17.53 16.14 12.13
C GLY A 282 16.16 15.49 12.02
N PHE A 283 15.53 15.51 10.86
CA PHE A 283 14.30 14.77 10.62
C PHE A 283 14.56 13.25 10.60
N ASP A 284 13.54 12.49 10.95
CA ASP A 284 13.52 11.07 10.70
C ASP A 284 13.37 10.81 9.21
N VAL A 285 14.46 10.41 8.58
CA VAL A 285 14.53 10.09 7.15
C VAL A 285 15.16 8.72 6.99
N PRO A 286 14.52 7.79 6.25
CA PRO A 286 15.12 6.49 5.99
C PRO A 286 16.43 6.61 5.19
N TYR A 287 17.24 5.57 5.23
CA TYR A 287 18.39 5.47 4.33
C TYR A 287 17.92 5.69 2.89
N SER A 288 18.66 6.52 2.17
CA SER A 288 18.47 6.73 0.74
C SER A 288 19.80 6.92 0.04
N GLY A 289 19.85 6.62 -1.24
CA GLY A 289 21.07 6.70 -2.02
C GLY A 289 20.80 6.88 -3.50
N LEU A 290 21.87 7.22 -4.23
CA LEU A 290 21.88 7.27 -5.68
C LEU A 290 22.65 6.09 -6.23
N VAL A 291 22.10 5.46 -7.26
CA VAL A 291 22.73 4.40 -8.03
C VAL A 291 22.96 4.93 -9.44
N TYR A 292 24.16 4.77 -9.96
CA TYR A 292 24.49 5.21 -11.30
C TYR A 292 24.52 4.00 -12.26
N ASN A 293 23.69 4.06 -13.31
CA ASN A 293 23.63 3.02 -14.31
C ASN A 293 23.36 3.63 -15.69
N ASN A 294 24.09 3.18 -16.72
CA ASN A 294 23.89 3.61 -18.12
C ASN A 294 23.80 5.13 -18.32
N GLY A 295 24.65 5.90 -17.61
CA GLY A 295 24.72 7.36 -17.78
C GLY A 295 23.69 8.16 -16.98
N VAL A 296 22.82 7.53 -16.19
CA VAL A 296 21.77 8.17 -15.42
C VAL A 296 21.78 7.74 -13.95
N PHE A 297 21.24 8.61 -13.10
CA PHE A 297 21.05 8.31 -11.69
C PHE A 297 19.66 7.72 -11.44
N HIS A 298 19.62 6.68 -10.62
CA HIS A 298 18.39 6.15 -10.02
C HIS A 298 18.43 6.45 -8.52
N TYR A 299 17.26 6.62 -7.90
CA TYR A 299 17.16 6.87 -6.48
C TYR A 299 16.60 5.65 -5.76
N ILE A 300 17.21 5.28 -4.64
CA ILE A 300 16.76 4.19 -3.78
C ILE A 300 16.50 4.71 -2.39
N ILE A 301 15.41 4.25 -1.77
CA ILE A 301 15.03 4.60 -0.41
C ILE A 301 14.60 3.35 0.36
N LYS A 302 15.01 3.26 1.62
CA LYS A 302 14.60 2.19 2.51
C LYS A 302 13.15 2.38 2.95
N ARG A 303 12.40 1.29 2.97
CA ARG A 303 11.03 1.27 3.50
C ARG A 303 11.09 1.31 5.02
N PHE A 304 10.50 2.32 5.62
CA PHE A 304 10.41 2.45 7.08
C PHE A 304 9.24 1.66 7.67
N ASP A 305 8.28 1.27 6.86
CA ASP A 305 7.16 0.43 7.26
C ASP A 305 7.51 -1.07 7.28
N ARG A 306 8.79 -1.42 7.05
CA ARG A 306 9.30 -2.80 6.97
C ARG A 306 10.50 -2.99 7.88
N TYR A 307 10.49 -4.11 8.64
CA TYR A 307 11.66 -4.58 9.38
C TYR A 307 11.63 -6.11 9.43
N GLU A 308 12.61 -6.76 8.84
CA GLU A 308 12.63 -8.21 8.63
C GLU A 308 11.31 -8.65 7.95
N GLU A 309 10.55 -9.56 8.55
CA GLU A 309 9.24 -9.99 8.04
C GLU A 309 8.06 -9.15 8.57
N PHE A 310 8.34 -8.15 9.43
CA PHE A 310 7.30 -7.35 10.06
C PHE A 310 6.91 -6.15 9.22
N ARG A 311 5.62 -5.79 9.33
CA ARG A 311 5.06 -4.59 8.72
C ARG A 311 4.46 -3.71 9.79
N TYR A 312 4.81 -2.43 9.77
CA TYR A 312 4.16 -1.43 10.60
C TYR A 312 2.95 -0.87 9.87
N GLU A 313 1.86 -0.70 10.60
CA GLU A 313 0.67 -0.06 10.07
C GLU A 313 0.97 1.41 9.78
N GLN A 314 0.71 1.82 8.56
CA GLN A 314 0.88 3.19 8.08
C GLN A 314 -0.38 3.62 7.36
N TYR A 315 -0.80 4.85 7.62
CA TYR A 315 -1.86 5.52 6.86
C TYR A 315 -1.37 6.88 6.38
N ASP A 316 -1.64 7.20 5.13
CA ASP A 316 -1.47 8.56 4.64
C ASP A 316 -2.63 9.46 5.09
N PHE A 317 -2.44 10.78 5.00
CA PHE A 317 -3.49 11.73 5.41
C PHE A 317 -4.69 11.74 4.45
N GLY A 318 -4.57 11.26 3.21
CA GLY A 318 -5.72 11.02 2.34
C GLY A 318 -6.66 9.98 2.93
N GLN A 319 -6.10 8.88 3.46
CA GLN A 319 -6.86 7.86 4.17
C GLN A 319 -7.50 8.41 5.45
N PHE A 320 -6.75 9.13 6.29
CA PHE A 320 -7.29 9.71 7.53
C PHE A 320 -8.38 10.75 7.29
N LEU A 321 -8.27 11.55 6.24
CA LEU A 321 -9.26 12.55 5.87
C LEU A 321 -10.42 11.96 5.06
N ASN A 322 -10.32 10.68 4.71
CA ASN A 322 -11.29 9.97 3.87
C ASN A 322 -11.51 10.68 2.53
N ILE A 323 -10.41 10.98 1.84
CA ILE A 323 -10.35 11.68 0.56
C ILE A 323 -9.91 10.70 -0.52
N PRO A 324 -10.55 10.65 -1.70
CA PRO A 324 -10.11 9.83 -2.81
C PRO A 324 -8.74 10.26 -3.34
N SER A 325 -7.98 9.32 -3.86
CA SER A 325 -6.63 9.55 -4.38
C SER A 325 -6.58 10.65 -5.47
N ALA A 326 -7.65 10.78 -6.26
CA ALA A 326 -7.78 11.84 -7.27
C ALA A 326 -7.84 13.25 -6.68
N ASP A 327 -8.24 13.38 -5.43
CA ASP A 327 -8.46 14.64 -4.72
C ASP A 327 -7.32 14.99 -3.74
N LYS A 328 -6.18 14.33 -3.85
CA LYS A 328 -5.04 14.45 -2.94
C LYS A 328 -4.51 15.87 -2.69
N TYR A 329 -4.81 16.82 -3.60
CA TYR A 329 -4.45 18.24 -3.48
C TYR A 329 -5.60 19.14 -2.99
N LYS A 330 -6.79 18.60 -2.73
CA LYS A 330 -7.98 19.40 -2.39
C LYS A 330 -8.11 19.70 -0.90
N ALA A 331 -7.46 18.92 -0.04
CA ALA A 331 -7.44 19.21 1.39
C ALA A 331 -6.69 20.51 1.68
N SER A 332 -7.13 21.22 2.69
CA SER A 332 -6.40 22.38 3.21
C SER A 332 -5.35 21.95 4.24
N SER A 333 -4.35 22.81 4.46
CA SER A 333 -3.36 22.61 5.51
C SER A 333 -3.99 22.52 6.88
N GLU A 334 -5.04 23.32 7.15
CA GLU A 334 -5.79 23.31 8.42
C GLU A 334 -6.48 21.98 8.66
N GLU A 335 -7.08 21.38 7.62
CA GLU A 335 -7.69 20.04 7.74
C GLU A 335 -6.67 18.99 8.09
N VAL A 336 -5.47 19.07 7.49
CA VAL A 336 -4.34 18.19 7.83
C VAL A 336 -3.89 18.39 9.27
N PHE A 337 -3.69 19.63 9.72
CA PHE A 337 -3.29 19.91 11.11
C PHE A 337 -4.36 19.50 12.12
N ALA A 338 -5.63 19.79 11.85
CA ALA A 338 -6.72 19.36 12.74
C ALA A 338 -6.80 17.83 12.84
N LYS A 339 -6.63 17.13 11.72
CA LYS A 339 -6.58 15.68 11.73
C LYS A 339 -5.34 15.15 12.46
N ALA A 340 -4.17 15.74 12.24
CA ALA A 340 -2.94 15.41 12.94
C ALA A 340 -3.07 15.60 14.45
N ASP A 341 -3.68 16.68 14.90
CA ASP A 341 -3.93 16.94 16.32
C ASP A 341 -4.78 15.84 16.97
N ALA A 342 -5.75 15.30 16.22
CA ALA A 342 -6.64 14.24 16.70
C ALA A 342 -5.97 12.86 16.76
N ILE A 343 -4.99 12.56 15.87
CA ILE A 343 -4.41 11.22 15.74
C ILE A 343 -3.01 11.09 16.33
N LEU A 344 -2.16 12.12 16.24
CA LEU A 344 -0.81 12.11 16.79
C LEU A 344 -0.88 12.41 18.28
N GLN A 345 -0.48 11.44 19.09
CA GLN A 345 -0.66 11.54 20.54
C GLN A 345 0.45 12.38 21.22
N ASP A 346 1.66 12.35 20.68
CA ASP A 346 2.78 13.05 21.28
C ASP A 346 3.08 14.40 20.63
N LYS A 347 3.51 15.36 21.45
CA LYS A 347 3.85 16.72 21.00
C LYS A 347 5.03 16.75 20.04
N SER A 348 5.95 15.78 20.14
CA SER A 348 7.12 15.70 19.27
C SER A 348 6.68 15.43 17.82
N SER A 349 5.79 14.48 17.60
CA SER A 349 5.24 14.17 16.27
C SER A 349 4.46 15.33 15.67
N LYS A 350 3.68 16.06 16.49
CA LYS A 350 2.98 17.27 16.03
C LYS A 350 3.96 18.36 15.61
N MET A 351 5.02 18.56 16.39
CA MET A 351 6.07 19.52 16.09
C MET A 351 6.87 19.12 14.84
N GLU A 352 7.13 17.82 14.63
CA GLU A 352 7.80 17.33 13.44
C GLU A 352 6.97 17.63 12.17
N LEU A 353 5.66 17.41 12.20
CA LEU A 353 4.78 17.80 11.11
C LEU A 353 4.84 19.30 10.81
N LEU A 354 4.79 20.15 11.85
CA LEU A 354 4.89 21.61 11.71
C LEU A 354 6.24 22.01 11.10
N ARG A 355 7.33 21.46 11.63
CA ARG A 355 8.69 21.68 11.08
C ARG A 355 8.79 21.25 9.62
N PHE A 356 8.16 20.11 9.27
CA PHE A 356 8.14 19.61 7.90
C PHE A 356 7.38 20.54 6.95
N TYR A 357 6.24 21.08 7.36
CA TYR A 357 5.53 22.10 6.59
C TYR A 357 6.39 23.35 6.35
N PHE A 358 7.06 23.84 7.39
CA PHE A 358 7.96 24.98 7.27
C PHE A 358 9.14 24.68 6.32
N TYR A 359 9.75 23.52 6.45
CA TYR A 359 10.81 23.07 5.54
C TYR A 359 10.29 22.97 4.11
N SER A 360 9.14 22.38 3.89
CA SER A 360 8.50 22.23 2.58
C SER A 360 8.23 23.60 1.92
N TYR A 361 7.81 24.58 2.71
CA TYR A 361 7.64 25.93 2.24
C TYR A 361 8.98 26.56 1.77
N ILE A 362 10.02 26.45 2.57
CA ILE A 362 11.34 27.04 2.25
C ILE A 362 11.91 26.43 0.97
N ILE A 363 11.80 25.12 0.79
CA ILE A 363 12.33 24.44 -0.40
C ILE A 363 11.40 24.49 -1.59
N GLN A 364 10.24 25.14 -1.47
CA GLN A 364 9.18 25.15 -2.47
C GLN A 364 8.80 23.73 -2.92
N HIS A 365 8.37 22.92 -1.94
CA HIS A 365 7.90 21.56 -2.17
C HIS A 365 6.49 21.58 -2.77
N GLY A 366 6.39 21.96 -4.02
CA GLY A 366 5.13 22.16 -4.73
C GLY A 366 4.37 20.86 -5.06
N ASP A 367 4.85 19.70 -4.59
CA ASP A 367 4.16 18.40 -4.66
C ASP A 367 3.76 17.87 -3.28
N LEU A 368 3.76 18.70 -2.24
CA LEU A 368 3.30 18.30 -0.92
C LEU A 368 1.79 18.13 -0.91
N HIS A 369 1.31 16.93 -1.00
CA HIS A 369 -0.12 16.56 -0.93
C HIS A 369 -0.38 15.58 0.22
N VAL A 370 -1.66 15.32 0.53
CA VAL A 370 -2.06 14.50 1.68
C VAL A 370 -1.49 13.07 1.67
N LYS A 371 -1.11 12.53 0.51
CA LYS A 371 -0.49 11.21 0.41
C LYS A 371 1.03 11.22 0.65
N ASN A 372 1.67 12.41 0.68
CA ASN A 372 3.08 12.58 1.06
C ASN A 372 3.23 12.84 2.57
N LEU A 373 2.13 12.82 3.29
CA LEU A 373 2.06 12.93 4.74
C LEU A 373 1.47 11.64 5.29
N ALA A 374 2.12 11.03 6.27
CA ALA A 374 1.62 9.79 6.85
C ALA A 374 1.81 9.75 8.37
N ALA A 375 1.04 8.89 9.02
CA ALA A 375 1.27 8.50 10.40
C ALA A 375 1.54 7.00 10.49
N LEU A 376 2.48 6.64 11.36
CA LEU A 376 2.93 5.28 11.60
C LEU A 376 2.45 4.80 12.97
N ASN A 377 1.76 3.68 13.02
CA ASN A 377 1.36 3.05 14.27
C ASN A 377 2.54 2.26 14.87
N ILE A 378 3.10 2.78 15.95
CA ILE A 378 4.21 2.15 16.67
C ILE A 378 3.77 1.13 17.73
N GLY A 379 2.48 0.79 17.75
CA GLY A 379 1.85 -0.17 18.63
C GLY A 379 0.78 0.44 19.52
N ARG A 380 -0.26 -0.34 19.83
CA ARG A 380 -1.40 0.06 20.68
C ARG A 380 -2.09 1.34 20.20
N ASP A 381 -2.24 1.48 18.88
CA ASP A 381 -2.82 2.69 18.25
C ASP A 381 -2.11 3.99 18.58
N ASN A 382 -0.84 3.90 18.95
CA ASN A 382 0.00 5.06 19.13
C ASN A 382 0.60 5.48 17.79
N TYR A 383 0.07 6.55 17.23
CA TYR A 383 0.49 7.09 15.95
C TYR A 383 1.52 8.20 16.15
N ILE A 384 2.63 8.07 15.45
CA ILE A 384 3.66 9.12 15.30
C ILE A 384 3.62 9.65 13.87
N PHE A 385 4.12 10.87 13.65
CA PHE A 385 4.38 11.35 12.29
C PHE A 385 5.42 10.44 11.64
N ALA A 386 5.11 9.94 10.45
CA ALA A 386 5.98 8.99 9.77
C ALA A 386 7.29 9.64 9.32
N PRO A 387 8.39 8.88 9.19
CA PRO A 387 9.61 9.35 8.56
C PRO A 387 9.33 9.96 7.19
N LEU A 388 10.10 10.98 6.79
CA LEU A 388 9.90 11.69 5.54
C LEU A 388 10.16 10.81 4.32
N TYR A 389 9.40 11.04 3.25
CA TYR A 389 9.55 10.43 1.93
C TYR A 389 9.02 11.36 0.84
N ASP A 390 9.42 11.17 -0.40
CA ASP A 390 8.97 11.92 -1.58
C ASP A 390 9.15 13.44 -1.44
N VAL A 391 10.27 13.91 -0.86
CA VAL A 391 10.56 15.33 -0.66
C VAL A 391 11.40 15.86 -1.82
N ILE A 392 10.80 16.75 -2.61
CA ILE A 392 11.45 17.37 -3.77
C ILE A 392 11.25 18.89 -3.74
N SER A 393 12.20 19.64 -4.29
CA SER A 393 11.99 21.07 -4.57
C SER A 393 11.57 21.28 -6.01
N LEU A 394 10.32 21.63 -6.22
CA LEU A 394 9.86 22.04 -7.54
C LEU A 394 10.41 23.42 -7.94
N GLY A 395 10.71 24.27 -6.97
CA GLY A 395 11.33 25.58 -7.22
C GLY A 395 12.68 25.47 -7.95
N VAL A 396 13.49 24.47 -7.57
CA VAL A 396 14.77 24.19 -8.26
C VAL A 396 14.55 23.60 -9.65
N ILE A 397 13.47 22.86 -9.86
CA ILE A 397 13.17 22.18 -11.14
C ILE A 397 12.51 23.13 -12.12
N LYS A 398 11.48 23.86 -11.69
CA LYS A 398 10.62 24.71 -12.54
C LYS A 398 10.92 26.21 -12.46
N GLY A 399 11.68 26.66 -11.46
CA GLY A 399 11.91 28.06 -11.23
C GLY A 399 10.74 28.78 -10.54
N LYS A 400 10.50 30.06 -10.88
CA LYS A 400 9.64 30.96 -10.09
C LYS A 400 8.12 30.79 -10.25
N ASP A 401 7.66 29.97 -11.18
CA ASP A 401 6.23 29.88 -11.54
C ASP A 401 5.50 28.71 -10.87
N ILE A 402 5.79 28.47 -9.60
CA ILE A 402 5.15 27.41 -8.82
C ILE A 402 4.51 27.99 -7.54
N ASP A 403 3.49 27.29 -7.06
CA ASP A 403 2.97 27.50 -5.71
C ASP A 403 4.02 27.06 -4.68
N ASP A 404 4.22 27.82 -3.62
CA ASP A 404 5.20 27.52 -2.57
C ASP A 404 4.86 26.22 -1.83
N LEU A 405 3.57 25.93 -1.68
CA LEU A 405 3.02 24.66 -1.18
C LEU A 405 1.85 24.21 -2.08
N ALA A 406 1.74 22.90 -2.28
CA ALA A 406 0.64 22.32 -3.05
C ALA A 406 -0.71 22.31 -2.31
N LEU A 407 -0.68 22.16 -0.96
CA LEU A 407 -1.89 22.21 -0.14
C LEU A 407 -2.26 23.65 0.18
N PRO A 408 -3.48 24.10 -0.17
CA PRO A 408 -3.91 25.45 0.10
C PRO A 408 -4.16 25.68 1.62
N ILE A 409 -4.02 26.93 2.05
CA ILE A 409 -4.55 27.39 3.33
C ILE A 409 -5.98 27.83 3.10
N GLN A 410 -6.88 27.39 3.97
CA GLN A 410 -8.29 27.79 3.95
C GLN A 410 -8.42 29.20 4.55
N ARG A 411 -8.58 30.21 3.70
CA ARG A 411 -9.03 31.51 4.18
C ARG A 411 -10.56 31.55 4.23
N VAL A 412 -11.10 32.41 5.09
CA VAL A 412 -12.53 32.63 5.33
C VAL A 412 -13.34 32.96 4.05
N HIS A 413 -12.69 33.21 2.92
CA HIS A 413 -13.33 33.45 1.63
C HIS A 413 -13.02 32.32 0.63
N LYS A 414 -14.04 31.52 0.36
CA LYS A 414 -14.05 30.28 -0.45
C LYS A 414 -13.54 30.37 -1.89
N ASN A 415 -13.08 31.49 -2.42
CA ASN A 415 -12.83 31.69 -3.84
C ASN A 415 -11.42 32.19 -4.23
N GLN A 416 -10.47 32.24 -3.32
CA GLN A 416 -9.10 32.57 -3.70
C GLN A 416 -8.16 31.44 -3.32
N LYS A 417 -7.47 30.87 -4.33
CA LYS A 417 -6.22 30.14 -4.10
C LYS A 417 -5.27 31.12 -3.41
N SER A 418 -5.17 31.04 -2.12
CA SER A 418 -4.26 31.90 -1.38
C SER A 418 -2.86 31.36 -1.58
N LYS A 419 -1.97 32.17 -2.15
CA LYS A 419 -0.55 31.93 -2.02
C LYS A 419 -0.22 31.96 -0.53
N PHE A 420 0.37 30.87 -0.04
CA PHE A 420 0.89 30.82 1.31
C PHE A 420 2.03 31.81 1.45
N THR A 421 1.97 32.72 2.38
CA THR A 421 3.08 33.61 2.71
C THR A 421 3.68 33.22 4.06
N VAL A 422 4.95 33.56 4.30
CA VAL A 422 5.60 33.35 5.60
C VAL A 422 4.79 33.97 6.74
N LEU A 423 4.07 35.08 6.48
CA LEU A 423 3.20 35.73 7.45
C LEU A 423 1.93 34.92 7.78
N ASP A 424 1.51 34.04 6.89
CA ASP A 424 0.35 33.15 7.13
C ASP A 424 0.76 31.94 8.03
N PHE A 425 2.05 31.72 8.19
CA PHE A 425 2.61 30.62 9.00
C PHE A 425 3.00 31.04 10.43
N LEU A 426 3.31 32.31 10.64
CA LEU A 426 3.68 32.93 11.92
C LEU A 426 2.45 33.46 12.64
#